data_5d4bcba3495a46c81e238b26114dec5a
#
_entry.id   5d4bcba3495a46c81e238b26114dec5a
#
_cell.length_a   1.000
_cell.length_b   1.000
_cell.length_c   1.000
_cell.angle_alpha   90.00
_cell.angle_beta   90.00
_cell.angle_gamma   90.00
#
_symmetry.space_group_name_H-M   'P 1'
#
loop_
_entity.id
_entity.type
_entity.pdbx_description
1 polymer ?
#
loop_
_entity_poly.entity_id
_entity_poly.type
_entity_poly.pdbx_seq_one_letter_code
_entity_poly.pdbx_strand_id
1 'polypeptide(L)'
;MSTQTCVERILAAADKLFYAKGIRAVGVDTVAAEAGVSKRTLYNHYPSKDALIAAYLQARFKHIAPSDAPAREQILGAFDRLERMFADGSFRGCPYVNAVTEIGDPRHPAARIAVQFKEQRRLWFRALLERLGVKEPDVLATQLQLLSEGALAAALVRGDPALARTARAAAEVLLDAAKVRSRKARKE
;
A
#
# COMPACT_ATOMS: atom_id res chain seq x y z
N MET A 1 -12.24 27.48 -7.69
CA MET A 1 -11.46 26.31 -8.19
C MET A 1 -10.00 26.55 -7.78
N SER A 2 -9.44 25.72 -6.89
CA SER A 2 -8.04 25.88 -6.45
C SER A 2 -7.13 25.54 -7.62
N THR A 3 -6.24 26.45 -8.00
CA THR A 3 -5.27 26.26 -9.07
C THR A 3 -4.22 25.26 -8.56
N GLN A 4 -4.15 24.08 -9.19
CA GLN A 4 -3.19 23.04 -8.84
C GLN A 4 -1.75 23.54 -9.02
N THR A 5 -0.93 23.38 -8.00
CA THR A 5 0.48 23.83 -8.04
C THR A 5 1.29 23.03 -9.06
N CYS A 6 2.44 23.56 -9.48
CA CYS A 6 3.35 22.88 -10.40
C CYS A 6 3.79 21.51 -9.84
N VAL A 7 4.10 21.45 -8.56
CA VAL A 7 4.49 20.20 -7.83
C VAL A 7 3.37 19.17 -7.86
N GLU A 8 2.13 19.58 -7.58
CA GLU A 8 0.97 18.68 -7.61
C GLU A 8 0.72 18.12 -9.02
N ARG A 9 0.87 18.93 -10.08
CA ARG A 9 0.75 18.46 -11.47
C ARG A 9 1.81 17.45 -11.83
N ILE A 10 3.08 17.70 -11.45
CA ILE A 10 4.19 16.75 -11.70
C ILE A 10 3.95 15.45 -10.95
N LEU A 11 3.55 15.47 -9.67
CA LEU A 11 3.28 14.27 -8.90
C LEU A 11 2.07 13.50 -9.43
N ALA A 12 1.01 14.16 -9.84
CA ALA A 12 -0.15 13.52 -10.46
C ALA A 12 0.20 12.83 -11.79
N ALA A 13 1.01 13.48 -12.62
CA ALA A 13 1.52 12.90 -13.87
C ALA A 13 2.43 11.69 -13.61
N ALA A 14 3.35 11.81 -12.65
CA ALA A 14 4.24 10.71 -12.23
C ALA A 14 3.42 9.53 -11.69
N ASP A 15 2.43 9.79 -10.83
CA ASP A 15 1.54 8.78 -10.29
C ASP A 15 0.81 8.01 -11.38
N LYS A 16 0.16 8.71 -12.28
CA LYS A 16 -0.57 8.13 -13.41
C LYS A 16 0.34 7.27 -14.28
N LEU A 17 1.50 7.82 -14.67
CA LEU A 17 2.38 7.17 -15.64
C LEU A 17 3.18 6.02 -15.03
N PHE A 18 3.80 6.22 -13.87
CA PHE A 18 4.61 5.19 -13.22
C PHE A 18 3.75 4.00 -12.79
N TYR A 19 2.54 4.25 -12.28
CA TYR A 19 1.66 3.15 -11.89
C TYR A 19 1.11 2.37 -13.09
N ALA A 20 0.72 3.06 -14.17
CA ALA A 20 0.12 2.41 -15.33
C ALA A 20 1.15 1.69 -16.22
N LYS A 21 2.33 2.30 -16.43
CA LYS A 21 3.32 1.86 -17.44
C LYS A 21 4.62 1.31 -16.85
N GLY A 22 4.81 1.48 -15.55
CA GLY A 22 6.06 1.10 -14.87
C GLY A 22 7.10 2.23 -14.84
N ILE A 23 7.93 2.19 -13.81
CA ILE A 23 8.95 3.21 -13.54
C ILE A 23 10.07 3.18 -14.60
N ARG A 24 10.49 1.97 -15.04
CA ARG A 24 11.56 1.83 -16.03
C ARG A 24 11.16 2.37 -17.40
N ALA A 25 9.93 2.09 -17.83
CA ALA A 25 9.44 2.47 -19.15
C ALA A 25 9.15 3.96 -19.32
N VAL A 26 8.95 4.70 -18.21
CA VAL A 26 8.56 6.11 -18.24
C VAL A 26 9.76 7.02 -18.01
N GLY A 27 10.10 7.84 -19.00
CA GLY A 27 11.12 8.88 -18.91
C GLY A 27 10.62 10.16 -18.25
N VAL A 28 11.54 10.97 -17.72
CA VAL A 28 11.21 12.28 -17.11
C VAL A 28 10.57 13.25 -18.12
N ASP A 29 10.93 13.14 -19.39
CA ASP A 29 10.37 13.97 -20.46
C ASP A 29 8.88 13.67 -20.67
N THR A 30 8.51 12.41 -20.59
CA THR A 30 7.10 11.97 -20.66
C THR A 30 6.30 12.49 -19.47
N VAL A 31 6.89 12.49 -18.27
CA VAL A 31 6.24 13.05 -17.08
C VAL A 31 6.09 14.56 -17.18
N ALA A 32 7.12 15.27 -17.67
CA ALA A 32 7.08 16.73 -17.86
C ALA A 32 6.00 17.13 -18.87
N ALA A 33 5.91 16.42 -20.00
CA ALA A 33 4.89 16.63 -21.02
C ALA A 33 3.47 16.40 -20.47
N GLU A 34 3.23 15.29 -19.75
CA GLU A 34 1.94 14.98 -19.14
C GLU A 34 1.55 16.04 -18.08
N ALA A 35 2.53 16.54 -17.32
CA ALA A 35 2.31 17.58 -16.31
C ALA A 35 2.12 18.98 -16.92
N GLY A 36 2.35 19.18 -18.21
CA GLY A 36 2.32 20.48 -18.86
C GLY A 36 3.40 21.43 -18.34
N VAL A 37 4.61 20.92 -18.09
CA VAL A 37 5.77 21.69 -17.62
C VAL A 37 7.00 21.42 -18.48
N SER A 38 7.97 22.36 -18.46
CA SER A 38 9.25 22.11 -19.11
C SER A 38 10.09 21.08 -18.33
N LYS A 39 10.98 20.35 -19.02
CA LYS A 39 11.97 19.46 -18.40
C LYS A 39 12.80 20.20 -17.34
N ARG A 40 13.21 21.44 -17.64
CA ARG A 40 13.94 22.31 -16.70
C ARG A 40 13.11 22.57 -15.44
N THR A 41 11.82 22.88 -15.57
CA THR A 41 10.92 23.09 -14.45
C THR A 41 10.81 21.83 -13.59
N LEU A 42 10.70 20.65 -14.21
CA LEU A 42 10.65 19.39 -13.48
C LEU A 42 11.95 19.17 -12.69
N TYR A 43 13.12 19.36 -13.29
CA TYR A 43 14.41 19.19 -12.61
C TYR A 43 14.68 20.22 -11.51
N ASN A 44 14.10 21.42 -11.61
CA ASN A 44 14.16 22.40 -10.51
C ASN A 44 13.45 21.90 -9.24
N HIS A 45 12.42 21.06 -9.38
CA HIS A 45 11.69 20.48 -8.23
C HIS A 45 12.24 19.11 -7.83
N TYR A 46 12.65 18.30 -8.80
CA TYR A 46 13.15 16.93 -8.59
C TYR A 46 14.44 16.74 -9.36
N PRO A 47 15.61 16.83 -8.69
CA PRO A 47 16.93 16.93 -9.37
C PRO A 47 17.32 15.64 -10.11
N SER A 48 16.59 14.54 -9.91
CA SER A 48 16.79 13.25 -10.60
C SER A 48 15.49 12.50 -10.78
N LYS A 49 15.49 11.50 -11.66
CA LYS A 49 14.36 10.55 -11.78
C LYS A 49 14.14 9.81 -10.47
N ASP A 50 15.19 9.46 -9.75
CA ASP A 50 15.13 8.76 -8.47
C ASP A 50 14.47 9.62 -7.39
N ALA A 51 14.77 10.93 -7.36
CA ALA A 51 14.10 11.88 -6.49
C ALA A 51 12.61 11.99 -6.80
N LEU A 52 12.23 11.99 -8.07
CA LEU A 52 10.83 11.99 -8.51
C LEU A 52 10.12 10.68 -8.13
N ILE A 53 10.77 9.53 -8.29
CA ILE A 53 10.23 8.21 -7.88
C ILE A 53 10.01 8.19 -6.37
N ALA A 54 10.97 8.66 -5.58
CA ALA A 54 10.82 8.74 -4.13
C ALA A 54 9.64 9.63 -3.73
N ALA A 55 9.51 10.80 -4.35
CA ALA A 55 8.40 11.72 -4.10
C ALA A 55 7.04 11.13 -4.50
N TYR A 56 6.96 10.43 -5.64
CA TYR A 56 5.78 9.70 -6.07
C TYR A 56 5.33 8.66 -5.03
N LEU A 57 6.26 7.81 -4.57
CA LEU A 57 5.94 6.79 -3.56
C LEU A 57 5.57 7.43 -2.22
N GLN A 58 6.25 8.51 -1.81
CA GLN A 58 5.93 9.24 -0.60
C GLN A 58 4.55 9.90 -0.68
N ALA A 59 4.15 10.44 -1.82
CA ALA A 59 2.82 11.00 -2.02
C ALA A 59 1.69 9.96 -1.92
N ARG A 60 1.98 8.70 -2.29
CA ARG A 60 1.09 7.56 -2.10
C ARG A 60 1.07 7.01 -0.67
N PHE A 61 2.01 7.43 0.15
CA PHE A 61 2.13 7.00 1.55
C PHE A 61 1.03 7.66 2.39
N LYS A 62 -0.19 7.16 2.24
CA LYS A 62 -1.34 7.66 3.01
C LYS A 62 -1.39 7.00 4.38
N HIS A 63 -1.37 7.80 5.42
CA HIS A 63 -1.70 7.34 6.75
C HIS A 63 -3.13 6.82 6.78
N ILE A 64 -3.33 5.71 7.50
CA ILE A 64 -4.68 5.21 7.74
C ILE A 64 -5.33 6.17 8.74
N ALA A 65 -6.41 6.81 8.34
CA ALA A 65 -7.13 7.72 9.21
C ALA A 65 -7.61 6.99 10.47
N PRO A 66 -7.55 7.62 11.64
CA PRO A 66 -8.17 7.10 12.86
C PRO A 66 -9.65 6.80 12.61
N SER A 67 -10.15 5.75 13.27
CA SER A 67 -11.55 5.34 13.16
C SER A 67 -12.03 4.82 14.52
N ASP A 68 -13.26 5.19 14.89
CA ASP A 68 -13.93 4.73 16.11
C ASP A 68 -14.64 3.37 15.91
N ALA A 69 -14.66 2.85 14.69
CA ALA A 69 -15.24 1.53 14.41
C ALA A 69 -14.56 0.45 15.26
N PRO A 70 -15.28 -0.65 15.60
CA PRO A 70 -14.72 -1.78 16.31
C PRO A 70 -13.45 -2.31 15.63
N ALA A 71 -12.42 -2.65 16.42
CA ALA A 71 -11.11 -3.03 15.87
C ALA A 71 -11.19 -4.22 14.90
N ARG A 72 -12.08 -5.21 15.18
CA ARG A 72 -12.31 -6.34 14.29
C ARG A 72 -12.85 -5.88 12.92
N GLU A 73 -13.80 -4.98 12.92
CA GLU A 73 -14.40 -4.43 11.69
C GLU A 73 -13.37 -3.64 10.88
N GLN A 74 -12.50 -2.89 11.54
CA GLN A 74 -11.43 -2.18 10.86
C GLN A 74 -10.46 -3.13 10.16
N ILE A 75 -10.08 -4.25 10.82
CA ILE A 75 -9.21 -5.28 10.25
C ILE A 75 -9.87 -5.91 9.01
N LEU A 76 -11.10 -6.38 9.14
CA LEU A 76 -11.83 -7.03 8.05
C LEU A 76 -12.12 -6.05 6.91
N GLY A 77 -12.50 -4.82 7.22
CA GLY A 77 -12.69 -3.75 6.26
C GLY A 77 -11.44 -3.38 5.46
N ALA A 78 -10.24 -3.76 5.92
CA ALA A 78 -9.04 -3.64 5.09
C ALA A 78 -9.10 -4.56 3.86
N PHE A 79 -9.62 -5.78 4.02
CA PHE A 79 -9.82 -6.73 2.91
C PHE A 79 -10.97 -6.33 1.99
N ASP A 80 -12.05 -5.75 2.54
CA ASP A 80 -13.13 -5.19 1.74
C ASP A 80 -12.66 -4.02 0.86
N ARG A 81 -11.70 -3.23 1.35
CA ARG A 81 -11.04 -2.20 0.52
C ARG A 81 -10.19 -2.80 -0.59
N LEU A 82 -9.53 -3.94 -0.35
CA LEU A 82 -8.79 -4.66 -1.39
C LEU A 82 -9.73 -5.14 -2.50
N GLU A 83 -10.90 -5.68 -2.17
CA GLU A 83 -11.88 -6.11 -3.17
C GLU A 83 -12.27 -4.97 -4.11
N ARG A 84 -12.61 -3.81 -3.56
CA ARG A 84 -12.92 -2.62 -4.36
C ARG A 84 -11.74 -2.17 -5.22
N MET A 85 -10.54 -2.24 -4.69
CA MET A 85 -9.32 -1.89 -5.44
C MET A 85 -9.05 -2.89 -6.58
N PHE A 86 -9.28 -4.18 -6.37
CA PHE A 86 -9.08 -5.22 -7.40
C PHE A 86 -10.12 -5.13 -8.51
N ALA A 87 -11.33 -4.66 -8.20
CA ALA A 87 -12.38 -4.43 -9.18
C ALA A 87 -12.14 -3.18 -10.05
N ASP A 88 -11.21 -2.31 -9.65
CA ASP A 88 -10.85 -1.14 -10.44
C ASP A 88 -10.00 -1.57 -11.65
N GLY A 89 -10.46 -1.24 -12.86
CA GLY A 89 -9.77 -1.58 -14.11
C GLY A 89 -8.35 -1.01 -14.23
N SER A 90 -7.98 -0.05 -13.39
CA SER A 90 -6.63 0.51 -13.32
C SER A 90 -5.70 -0.24 -12.35
N PHE A 91 -6.18 -1.30 -11.68
CA PHE A 91 -5.39 -2.04 -10.70
C PHE A 91 -4.14 -2.69 -11.34
N ARG A 92 -2.99 -2.35 -10.82
CA ARG A 92 -1.66 -2.84 -11.28
C ARG A 92 -0.81 -3.38 -10.12
N GLY A 93 -1.44 -3.88 -9.07
CA GLY A 93 -0.73 -4.40 -7.89
C GLY A 93 -0.29 -3.32 -6.90
N CYS A 94 0.68 -3.66 -6.07
CA CYS A 94 1.23 -2.76 -5.07
C CYS A 94 2.29 -1.84 -5.67
N PRO A 95 2.12 -0.51 -5.68
CA PRO A 95 3.09 0.42 -6.27
C PRO A 95 4.48 0.34 -5.63
N TYR A 96 4.56 0.02 -4.34
CA TYR A 96 5.84 -0.11 -3.62
C TYR A 96 6.58 -1.39 -4.02
N VAL A 97 5.88 -2.51 -4.17
CA VAL A 97 6.46 -3.77 -4.64
C VAL A 97 6.91 -3.61 -6.08
N ASN A 98 6.06 -3.03 -6.94
CA ASN A 98 6.40 -2.78 -8.34
C ASN A 98 7.68 -1.94 -8.45
N ALA A 99 7.77 -0.84 -7.69
CA ALA A 99 8.94 0.03 -7.70
C ALA A 99 10.22 -0.70 -7.29
N VAL A 100 10.18 -1.46 -6.19
CA VAL A 100 11.35 -2.22 -5.70
C VAL A 100 11.79 -3.29 -6.72
N THR A 101 10.83 -4.02 -7.30
CA THR A 101 11.12 -5.06 -8.29
C THR A 101 11.70 -4.48 -9.58
N GLU A 102 11.12 -3.37 -10.07
CA GLU A 102 11.60 -2.72 -11.29
C GLU A 102 12.98 -2.08 -11.11
N ILE A 103 13.26 -1.45 -9.98
CA ILE A 103 14.54 -0.77 -9.72
C ILE A 103 15.64 -1.79 -9.49
N GLY A 104 15.40 -2.82 -8.66
CA GLY A 104 16.35 -3.90 -8.39
C GLY A 104 17.58 -3.50 -7.56
N ASP A 105 17.65 -2.29 -7.02
CA ASP A 105 18.71 -1.85 -6.09
C ASP A 105 18.14 -1.65 -4.67
N PRO A 106 18.54 -2.48 -3.69
CA PRO A 106 18.06 -2.37 -2.32
C PRO A 106 18.51 -1.08 -1.61
N ARG A 107 19.51 -0.38 -2.13
CA ARG A 107 20.00 0.91 -1.58
C ARG A 107 19.21 2.10 -2.10
N HIS A 108 18.42 1.92 -3.15
CA HIS A 108 17.62 3.00 -3.72
C HIS A 108 16.60 3.52 -2.69
N PRO A 109 16.32 4.85 -2.64
CA PRO A 109 15.35 5.44 -1.70
C PRO A 109 13.96 4.77 -1.72
N ALA A 110 13.51 4.30 -2.89
CA ALA A 110 12.24 3.58 -3.05
C ALA A 110 12.15 2.33 -2.16
N ALA A 111 13.23 1.57 -1.99
CA ALA A 111 13.25 0.38 -1.15
C ALA A 111 12.98 0.74 0.31
N ARG A 112 13.61 1.79 0.83
CA ARG A 112 13.39 2.29 2.18
C ARG A 112 11.95 2.77 2.40
N ILE A 113 11.39 3.51 1.44
CA ILE A 113 10.01 3.98 1.49
C ILE A 113 9.03 2.77 1.48
N ALA A 114 9.30 1.76 0.67
CA ALA A 114 8.51 0.54 0.64
C ALA A 114 8.52 -0.20 1.98
N VAL A 115 9.69 -0.36 2.61
CA VAL A 115 9.83 -0.96 3.95
C VAL A 115 9.03 -0.18 4.98
N GLN A 116 9.16 1.15 5.00
CA GLN A 116 8.41 2.01 5.93
C GLN A 116 6.89 1.88 5.75
N PHE A 117 6.41 1.85 4.50
CA PHE A 117 4.99 1.66 4.21
C PHE A 117 4.49 0.30 4.70
N LYS A 118 5.24 -0.76 4.44
CA LYS A 118 4.89 -2.12 4.87
C LYS A 118 4.85 -2.23 6.38
N GLU A 119 5.85 -1.68 7.06
CA GLU A 119 5.90 -1.68 8.52
C GLU A 119 4.77 -0.86 9.14
N GLN A 120 4.43 0.30 8.58
CA GLN A 120 3.27 1.07 9.03
C GLN A 120 1.97 0.26 8.96
N ARG A 121 1.78 -0.52 7.88
CA ARG A 121 0.61 -1.39 7.72
C ARG A 121 0.59 -2.50 8.77
N ARG A 122 1.73 -3.12 9.04
CA ARG A 122 1.87 -4.15 10.08
C ARG A 122 1.55 -3.58 11.47
N LEU A 123 2.13 -2.42 11.79
CA LEU A 123 1.89 -1.74 13.08
C LEU A 123 0.43 -1.31 13.25
N TRP A 124 -0.24 -0.93 12.18
CA TRP A 124 -1.67 -0.64 12.21
C TRP A 124 -2.50 -1.89 12.59
N PHE A 125 -2.23 -3.05 11.97
CA PHE A 125 -2.86 -4.30 12.39
C PHE A 125 -2.54 -4.63 13.84
N ARG A 126 -1.28 -4.50 14.25
CA ARG A 126 -0.83 -4.74 15.62
C ARG A 126 -1.62 -3.92 16.64
N ALA A 127 -1.75 -2.63 16.43
CA ALA A 127 -2.49 -1.74 17.32
C ALA A 127 -3.98 -2.13 17.46
N LEU A 128 -4.61 -2.59 16.39
CA LEU A 128 -6.00 -3.10 16.43
C LEU A 128 -6.09 -4.43 17.19
N LEU A 129 -5.12 -5.32 17.03
CA LEU A 129 -5.06 -6.59 17.75
C LEU A 129 -4.82 -6.40 19.25
N GLU A 130 -4.02 -5.42 19.65
CA GLU A 130 -3.85 -5.00 21.04
C GLU A 130 -5.19 -4.54 21.65
N ARG A 131 -5.96 -3.72 20.92
CA ARG A 131 -7.32 -3.32 21.32
C ARG A 131 -8.29 -4.50 21.47
N LEU A 132 -8.04 -5.60 20.73
CA LEU A 132 -8.82 -6.86 20.85
C LEU A 132 -8.33 -7.76 22.00
N GLY A 133 -7.23 -7.40 22.68
CA GLY A 133 -6.64 -8.18 23.77
C GLY A 133 -5.92 -9.45 23.28
N VAL A 134 -5.41 -9.47 22.06
CA VAL A 134 -4.61 -10.57 21.52
C VAL A 134 -3.26 -10.61 22.23
N LYS A 135 -2.83 -11.78 22.72
CA LYS A 135 -1.59 -11.94 23.51
C LYS A 135 -0.31 -11.73 22.70
N GLU A 136 -0.30 -12.21 21.45
CA GLU A 136 0.85 -12.12 20.55
C GLU A 136 0.48 -11.33 19.29
N PRO A 137 0.25 -10.01 19.44
CA PRO A 137 -0.28 -9.19 18.35
C PRO A 137 0.68 -9.04 17.16
N ASP A 138 2.00 -9.13 17.39
CA ASP A 138 3.01 -9.00 16.34
C ASP A 138 2.96 -10.14 15.33
N VAL A 139 2.84 -11.38 15.81
CA VAL A 139 2.74 -12.57 14.95
C VAL A 139 1.49 -12.49 14.07
N LEU A 140 0.34 -12.24 14.70
CA LEU A 140 -0.92 -12.16 13.97
C LEU A 140 -0.98 -10.94 13.03
N ALA A 141 -0.40 -9.81 13.41
CA ALA A 141 -0.29 -8.64 12.54
C ALA A 141 0.52 -8.96 11.26
N THR A 142 1.62 -9.68 11.42
CA THR A 142 2.43 -10.14 10.29
C THR A 142 1.66 -11.11 9.39
N GLN A 143 0.90 -12.05 9.97
CA GLN A 143 0.05 -12.99 9.22
C GLN A 143 -1.04 -12.25 8.41
N LEU A 144 -1.73 -11.28 9.02
CA LEU A 144 -2.74 -10.47 8.35
C LEU A 144 -2.14 -9.63 7.21
N GLN A 145 -0.94 -9.09 7.42
CA GLN A 145 -0.22 -8.38 6.36
C GLN A 145 0.14 -9.32 5.21
N LEU A 146 0.71 -10.48 5.49
CA LEU A 146 1.05 -11.47 4.47
C LEU A 146 -0.17 -11.94 3.67
N LEU A 147 -1.33 -12.13 4.33
CA LEU A 147 -2.60 -12.42 3.65
C LEU A 147 -3.00 -11.30 2.69
N SER A 148 -2.91 -10.04 3.12
CA SER A 148 -3.26 -8.90 2.27
C SER A 148 -2.32 -8.76 1.08
N GLU A 149 -1.02 -9.03 1.27
CA GLU A 149 -0.01 -8.98 0.21
C GLU A 149 -0.14 -10.15 -0.78
N GLY A 150 -0.44 -11.34 -0.26
CA GLY A 150 -0.75 -12.51 -1.08
C GLY A 150 -1.99 -12.28 -1.95
N ALA A 151 -3.05 -11.68 -1.39
CA ALA A 151 -4.24 -11.33 -2.14
C ALA A 151 -3.95 -10.31 -3.26
N LEU A 152 -3.13 -9.28 -2.97
CA LEU A 152 -2.68 -8.30 -3.98
C LEU A 152 -1.95 -8.96 -5.15
N ALA A 153 -1.01 -9.84 -4.85
CA ALA A 153 -0.23 -10.53 -5.88
C ALA A 153 -1.10 -11.50 -6.69
N ALA A 154 -1.93 -12.29 -6.02
CA ALA A 154 -2.81 -13.26 -6.66
C ALA A 154 -3.86 -12.57 -7.55
N ALA A 155 -4.48 -11.47 -7.08
CA ALA A 155 -5.45 -10.71 -7.85
C ALA A 155 -4.84 -10.08 -9.10
N LEU A 156 -3.60 -9.58 -9.01
CA LEU A 156 -2.88 -9.03 -10.16
C LEU A 156 -2.67 -10.09 -11.26
N VAL A 157 -2.32 -11.32 -10.86
CA VAL A 157 -2.04 -12.42 -11.82
C VAL A 157 -3.32 -13.01 -12.40
N ARG A 158 -4.36 -13.17 -11.59
CA ARG A 158 -5.59 -13.86 -11.98
C ARG A 158 -6.70 -12.94 -12.50
N GLY A 159 -6.60 -11.62 -12.26
CA GLY A 159 -7.66 -10.69 -12.58
C GLY A 159 -8.98 -10.94 -11.82
N ASP A 160 -8.90 -11.55 -10.62
CA ASP A 160 -10.07 -12.00 -9.86
C ASP A 160 -10.23 -11.21 -8.56
N PRO A 161 -11.17 -10.26 -8.48
CA PRO A 161 -11.45 -9.49 -7.27
C PRO A 161 -11.93 -10.34 -6.08
N ALA A 162 -12.51 -11.52 -6.33
CA ALA A 162 -13.03 -12.40 -5.28
C ALA A 162 -11.92 -12.94 -4.35
N LEU A 163 -10.66 -12.89 -4.76
CA LEU A 163 -9.53 -13.28 -3.93
C LEU A 163 -9.41 -12.44 -2.65
N ALA A 164 -9.89 -11.20 -2.66
CA ALA A 164 -9.97 -10.39 -1.44
C ALA A 164 -10.95 -10.98 -0.42
N ARG A 165 -12.09 -11.53 -0.85
CA ARG A 165 -13.05 -12.21 0.03
C ARG A 165 -12.46 -13.50 0.61
N THR A 166 -11.71 -14.25 -0.18
CA THR A 166 -10.99 -15.45 0.30
C THR A 166 -9.98 -15.09 1.38
N ALA A 167 -9.18 -14.03 1.16
CA ALA A 167 -8.23 -13.54 2.17
C ALA A 167 -8.95 -13.01 3.42
N ARG A 168 -10.10 -12.32 3.26
CA ARG A 168 -10.93 -11.87 4.37
C ARG A 168 -11.43 -13.04 5.22
N ALA A 169 -11.94 -14.10 4.60
CA ALA A 169 -12.39 -15.30 5.32
C ALA A 169 -11.24 -15.96 6.10
N ALA A 170 -10.04 -16.06 5.53
CA ALA A 170 -8.86 -16.53 6.23
C ALA A 170 -8.47 -15.63 7.42
N ALA A 171 -8.58 -14.30 7.27
CA ALA A 171 -8.35 -13.36 8.35
C ALA A 171 -9.38 -13.54 9.51
N GLU A 172 -10.64 -13.84 9.19
CA GLU A 172 -11.67 -14.14 10.20
C GLU A 172 -11.30 -15.38 11.02
N VAL A 173 -10.88 -16.46 10.37
CA VAL A 173 -10.42 -17.69 11.05
C VAL A 173 -9.26 -17.40 11.99
N LEU A 174 -8.27 -16.63 11.55
CA LEU A 174 -7.13 -16.26 12.39
C LEU A 174 -7.54 -15.43 13.60
N LEU A 175 -8.44 -14.46 13.43
CA LEU A 175 -8.95 -13.62 14.51
C LEU A 175 -9.77 -14.44 15.55
N ASP A 176 -10.55 -15.40 15.09
CA ASP A 176 -11.35 -16.25 15.98
C ASP A 176 -10.47 -17.23 16.77
N ALA A 177 -9.46 -17.82 16.14
CA ALA A 177 -8.48 -18.68 16.81
C ALA A 177 -7.69 -17.91 17.90
N ALA A 178 -7.35 -16.66 17.67
CA ALA A 178 -6.66 -15.81 18.65
C ALA A 178 -7.53 -15.49 19.86
N LYS A 179 -8.85 -15.27 19.69
CA LYS A 179 -9.80 -15.06 20.79
C LYS A 179 -9.95 -16.28 21.69
N VAL A 180 -9.98 -17.48 21.12
CA VAL A 180 -10.07 -18.73 21.89
C VAL A 180 -8.86 -18.92 22.79
N ARG A 181 -7.65 -18.64 22.28
CA ARG A 181 -6.39 -18.72 23.07
C ARG A 181 -6.38 -17.72 24.22
N SER A 182 -6.83 -16.49 24.00
CA SER A 182 -6.91 -15.45 25.05
C SER A 182 -7.91 -15.80 26.17
N ARG A 183 -9.01 -16.49 25.88
CA ARG A 183 -10.01 -16.93 26.87
C ARG A 183 -9.51 -18.11 27.70
N LYS A 184 -8.81 -19.10 27.14
CA LYS A 184 -8.24 -20.24 27.87
C LYS A 184 -7.20 -19.80 28.88
N ALA A 185 -6.31 -18.91 28.51
CA ALA A 185 -5.24 -18.45 29.39
C ALA A 185 -5.69 -17.47 30.51
N ARG A 186 -6.96 -17.05 30.55
CA ARG A 186 -7.54 -16.29 31.67
C ARG A 186 -8.23 -17.22 32.71
N LYS A 187 -8.32 -18.52 32.41
CA LYS A 187 -8.95 -19.52 33.29
C LYS A 187 -7.93 -20.44 34.00
N GLU A 188 -6.65 -20.32 33.62
CA GLU A 188 -5.48 -20.89 34.28
C GLU A 188 -4.81 -19.85 35.18
#